data_b3237ba6898cef4c0df71a8d88c7a69c
#
_entry.id   b3237ba6898cef4c0df71a8d88c7a69c
#
_cell.length_a   1.000
_cell.length_b   1.000
_cell.length_c   1.000
_cell.angle_alpha   90.00
_cell.angle_beta   90.00
_cell.angle_gamma   90.00
#
_symmetry.space_group_name_H-M   'P 1'
#
loop_
_entity.id
_entity.type
_entity.pdbx_description
1 polymer ?
#
loop_
_entity_poly.entity_id
_entity_poly.type
_entity_poly.pdbx_seq_one_letter_code
_entity_poly.pdbx_strand_id
1 'polypeptide(L)'
;GSLKQVPRNRTFISDCLHDVCAGQFGDFDSLHPYLPGATSTTGFNFLYEPLYFYNAYSENSDITPWIAESHIYNAAHTKIEIKIRSGVEWSDGMPWTAHDLVFTVNMLKANAPELLFSVDMDKWVDKAVAVDSLTAHITLKAPNPRFVFSYFTNNFDNGIPIVPKHIWESQDAKTFKNLDVARGWSVVSGPYSMVMSTPEQRFYDVREDWWAAKTGFHALPKVERVIFLPRREESKRVQNMLANDLDICGTLLPANVRTILDHNPNITTWSDKEPPYGYLDWWPVSLGFNNLEEPFNDPEIRWAINHAINRQQLVEIGMQNAGDFTVLPFPDFPVLKKYTDRTEELLQRYPVDSFDREKTAEIMRRKGWAKDEDGFWSKGGERFKIVIDIFAFMMDFTPVLVEQLRQAGFDAGFRSTSDAYTRMSSGHAQAFIFGHGGSVRDPYFTLRLYHSQFVQPTGTPTPYFWRWQNAEFDRIVDEMGKTDPADPELAALFHQALDVWLPNLPAVPLLQFYHRIPHNQTYWKNWPSAENPYINTAYWHKTFMLLLLGLEPAQGRAEQVESS
;
A
#
# COMPACT_ATOMS: atom_id res chain seq x y z
N GLY A 1 23.58 5.13 -28.80
CA GLY A 1 23.92 6.55 -28.64
C GLY A 1 24.35 6.83 -27.20
N SER A 2 25.19 7.85 -27.01
CA SER A 2 25.56 8.29 -25.65
C SER A 2 24.33 8.87 -24.95
N LEU A 3 24.16 8.58 -23.63
CA LEU A 3 23.11 9.19 -22.82
C LEU A 3 23.25 10.73 -22.82
N LYS A 4 22.08 11.41 -22.82
CA LYS A 4 22.03 12.87 -22.62
C LYS A 4 22.73 13.20 -21.28
N GLN A 5 23.53 14.27 -21.27
CA GLN A 5 24.05 14.78 -19.99
C GLN A 5 22.96 15.55 -19.27
N VAL A 6 22.64 15.14 -18.04
CA VAL A 6 21.67 15.80 -17.16
C VAL A 6 22.36 16.13 -15.85
N PRO A 7 22.43 17.40 -15.43
CA PRO A 7 23.13 17.79 -14.21
C PRO A 7 22.40 17.29 -12.96
N ARG A 8 23.16 17.17 -11.85
CA ARG A 8 22.64 16.65 -10.56
C ARG A 8 21.42 17.42 -10.04
N ASN A 9 21.39 18.73 -10.22
CA ASN A 9 20.30 19.60 -9.79
C ASN A 9 19.02 19.52 -10.65
N ARG A 10 19.02 18.67 -11.70
CA ARG A 10 17.86 18.31 -12.52
C ARG A 10 17.56 16.81 -12.49
N THR A 11 18.31 16.09 -11.64
CA THR A 11 18.20 14.64 -11.49
C THR A 11 17.61 14.30 -10.13
N PHE A 12 16.60 13.43 -10.12
CA PHE A 12 16.04 12.83 -8.91
C PHE A 12 16.65 11.43 -8.71
N ILE A 13 17.22 11.18 -7.56
CA ILE A 13 17.88 9.90 -7.26
C ILE A 13 17.25 9.27 -6.03
N SER A 14 16.81 8.03 -6.18
CA SER A 14 16.29 7.18 -5.11
C SER A 14 16.92 5.79 -5.13
N ASP A 15 16.86 5.11 -4.00
CA ASP A 15 17.06 3.66 -3.97
C ASP A 15 15.74 2.91 -4.28
N CYS A 16 15.78 1.59 -4.32
CA CYS A 16 14.63 0.72 -4.42
C CYS A 16 14.19 0.27 -3.03
N LEU A 17 12.88 0.13 -2.79
CA LEU A 17 12.33 -0.31 -1.50
C LEU A 17 12.36 -1.84 -1.33
N HIS A 18 12.03 -2.58 -2.39
CA HIS A 18 11.69 -4.01 -2.31
C HIS A 18 12.92 -4.93 -2.25
N ASP A 19 12.73 -6.13 -1.68
CA ASP A 19 13.80 -7.14 -1.59
C ASP A 19 14.23 -7.67 -2.96
N VAL A 20 13.33 -7.65 -3.95
CA VAL A 20 13.63 -8.05 -5.34
C VAL A 20 14.74 -7.22 -6.00
N CYS A 21 15.00 -6.02 -5.50
CA CYS A 21 16.06 -5.13 -5.97
C CYS A 21 17.18 -4.91 -4.93
N ALA A 22 17.27 -5.79 -3.91
CA ALA A 22 18.37 -5.75 -2.95
C ALA A 22 19.69 -6.11 -3.62
N GLY A 23 20.65 -5.19 -3.57
CA GLY A 23 21.96 -5.34 -4.17
C GLY A 23 22.02 -5.13 -5.69
N GLN A 24 21.01 -5.58 -6.44
CA GLN A 24 20.93 -5.41 -7.90
C GLN A 24 19.49 -5.55 -8.39
N PHE A 25 19.19 -5.03 -9.59
CA PHE A 25 17.92 -5.24 -10.28
C PHE A 25 17.94 -6.59 -11.02
N GLY A 26 17.25 -7.59 -10.49
CA GLY A 26 17.13 -8.90 -11.13
C GLY A 26 16.29 -8.89 -12.41
N ASP A 27 15.35 -7.91 -12.52
CA ASP A 27 14.43 -7.72 -13.65
C ASP A 27 14.86 -6.57 -14.58
N PHE A 28 16.17 -6.27 -14.65
CA PHE A 28 16.70 -5.12 -15.41
C PHE A 28 16.37 -5.17 -16.91
N ASP A 29 16.07 -6.33 -17.45
CA ASP A 29 15.76 -6.55 -18.87
C ASP A 29 14.25 -6.62 -19.17
N SER A 30 13.42 -6.25 -18.20
CA SER A 30 11.95 -6.30 -18.32
C SER A 30 11.27 -5.07 -17.74
N LEU A 31 10.24 -4.59 -18.44
CA LEU A 31 9.30 -3.58 -17.95
C LEU A 31 7.84 -4.11 -18.07
N HIS A 32 7.65 -5.38 -17.81
CA HIS A 32 6.34 -6.02 -17.87
C HIS A 32 5.54 -5.71 -16.59
N PRO A 33 4.38 -5.00 -16.68
CA PRO A 33 3.68 -4.51 -15.50
C PRO A 33 2.80 -5.56 -14.80
N TYR A 34 2.61 -6.73 -15.38
CA TYR A 34 1.64 -7.73 -14.91
C TYR A 34 2.26 -9.05 -14.48
N LEU A 35 3.57 -9.22 -14.52
CA LEU A 35 4.20 -10.44 -14.02
C LEU A 35 4.14 -10.50 -12.49
N PRO A 36 3.87 -11.66 -11.88
CA PRO A 36 4.00 -11.83 -10.44
C PRO A 36 5.38 -11.40 -9.95
N GLY A 37 5.43 -10.60 -8.89
CA GLY A 37 6.66 -10.02 -8.36
C GLY A 37 7.10 -8.70 -9.03
N ALA A 38 6.40 -8.23 -10.06
CA ALA A 38 6.66 -6.89 -10.60
C ALA A 38 6.40 -5.83 -9.53
N THR A 39 7.31 -4.85 -9.44
CA THR A 39 7.22 -3.77 -8.46
C THR A 39 7.08 -2.41 -9.13
N SER A 40 6.56 -1.42 -8.41
CA SER A 40 6.41 -0.06 -8.92
C SER A 40 7.75 0.59 -9.29
N THR A 41 8.84 0.17 -8.66
CA THR A 41 10.19 0.65 -8.97
C THR A 41 10.73 0.20 -10.32
N THR A 42 10.01 -0.66 -11.04
CA THR A 42 10.29 -0.94 -12.46
C THR A 42 9.90 0.21 -13.38
N GLY A 43 9.26 1.24 -12.88
CA GLY A 43 8.89 2.46 -13.61
C GLY A 43 7.46 2.53 -14.09
N PHE A 44 6.69 1.45 -14.11
CA PHE A 44 5.32 1.47 -14.63
C PHE A 44 4.35 2.33 -13.79
N ASN A 45 4.71 2.73 -12.57
CA ASN A 45 3.94 3.65 -11.74
C ASN A 45 4.04 5.14 -12.15
N PHE A 46 4.93 5.49 -13.07
CA PHE A 46 5.02 6.85 -13.64
C PHE A 46 5.27 6.88 -15.15
N LEU A 47 5.45 5.72 -15.77
CA LEU A 47 5.53 5.58 -17.23
C LEU A 47 4.15 5.35 -17.87
N TYR A 48 3.23 4.69 -17.14
CA TYR A 48 1.86 4.46 -17.55
C TYR A 48 0.91 5.28 -16.69
N GLU A 49 0.11 6.11 -17.31
CA GLU A 49 -0.85 6.98 -16.62
C GLU A 49 -2.17 6.24 -16.38
N PRO A 50 -2.80 6.46 -15.20
CA PRO A 50 -4.11 5.89 -14.91
C PRO A 50 -5.26 6.69 -15.52
N LEU A 51 -6.46 6.12 -15.47
CA LEU A 51 -7.67 6.88 -15.79
C LEU A 51 -7.92 7.97 -14.73
N TYR A 52 -7.65 7.67 -13.47
CA TYR A 52 -7.86 8.57 -12.32
C TYR A 52 -6.73 8.44 -11.30
N PHE A 53 -6.55 9.51 -10.50
CA PHE A 53 -5.77 9.48 -9.27
C PHE A 53 -6.66 9.70 -8.05
N TYR A 54 -6.22 9.22 -6.88
CA TYR A 54 -6.83 9.51 -5.60
C TYR A 54 -5.79 9.88 -4.55
N ASN A 55 -6.10 10.93 -3.78
CA ASN A 55 -5.28 11.40 -2.67
C ASN A 55 -5.99 11.13 -1.34
N ALA A 56 -5.53 10.14 -0.58
CA ALA A 56 -6.11 9.74 0.69
C ALA A 56 -5.93 10.78 1.83
N TYR A 57 -5.01 11.73 1.65
CA TYR A 57 -4.72 12.78 2.64
C TYR A 57 -5.65 14.00 2.51
N SER A 58 -6.44 14.05 1.46
CA SER A 58 -7.48 15.07 1.27
C SER A 58 -8.73 14.74 2.08
N GLU A 59 -9.42 15.76 2.56
CA GLU A 59 -10.76 15.62 3.14
C GLU A 59 -11.84 15.27 2.09
N ASN A 60 -11.49 15.38 0.80
CA ASN A 60 -12.37 15.08 -0.32
C ASN A 60 -12.28 13.59 -0.68
N SER A 61 -13.43 12.96 -0.88
CA SER A 61 -13.55 11.57 -1.35
C SER A 61 -13.52 11.43 -2.88
N ASP A 62 -13.39 12.54 -3.62
CA ASP A 62 -13.44 12.54 -5.08
C ASP A 62 -12.13 12.01 -5.68
N ILE A 63 -12.26 11.30 -6.79
CA ILE A 63 -11.14 10.91 -7.64
C ILE A 63 -10.81 12.03 -8.62
N THR A 64 -9.53 12.20 -8.94
CA THR A 64 -9.06 13.20 -9.89
C THR A 64 -9.04 12.61 -11.30
N PRO A 65 -9.86 13.11 -12.26
CA PRO A 65 -9.79 12.69 -13.64
C PRO A 65 -8.41 12.94 -14.27
N TRP A 66 -7.91 11.94 -15.00
CA TRP A 66 -6.62 12.04 -15.70
C TRP A 66 -6.75 11.62 -17.17
N ILE A 67 -6.49 10.35 -17.54
CA ILE A 67 -6.75 9.85 -18.90
C ILE A 67 -8.26 9.80 -19.17
N ALA A 68 -9.09 9.43 -18.19
CA ALA A 68 -10.53 9.58 -18.30
C ALA A 68 -10.98 10.99 -17.91
N GLU A 69 -11.98 11.52 -18.60
CA GLU A 69 -12.67 12.75 -18.21
C GLU A 69 -13.79 12.49 -17.20
N SER A 70 -14.50 11.37 -17.36
CA SER A 70 -15.62 10.99 -16.51
C SER A 70 -16.01 9.52 -16.69
N HIS A 71 -16.83 9.04 -15.76
CA HIS A 71 -17.52 7.76 -15.89
C HIS A 71 -18.90 7.83 -15.26
N ILE A 72 -19.80 6.96 -15.70
CA ILE A 72 -21.18 6.86 -15.19
C ILE A 72 -21.51 5.38 -15.01
N TYR A 73 -21.99 5.03 -13.82
CA TYR A 73 -22.61 3.74 -13.53
C TYR A 73 -24.11 3.77 -13.88
N ASN A 74 -24.65 2.62 -14.29
CA ASN A 74 -26.10 2.42 -14.21
C ASN A 74 -26.56 2.28 -12.74
N ALA A 75 -27.86 2.36 -12.49
CA ALA A 75 -28.44 2.30 -11.13
C ALA A 75 -28.11 0.98 -10.39
N ALA A 76 -27.87 -0.12 -11.10
CA ALA A 76 -27.54 -1.42 -10.53
C ALA A 76 -26.02 -1.62 -10.30
N HIS A 77 -25.18 -0.65 -10.62
CA HIS A 77 -23.72 -0.74 -10.58
C HIS A 77 -23.13 -1.96 -11.32
N THR A 78 -23.79 -2.36 -12.43
CA THR A 78 -23.39 -3.49 -13.28
C THR A 78 -22.92 -3.06 -14.67
N LYS A 79 -23.06 -1.79 -15.01
CA LYS A 79 -22.59 -1.21 -16.27
C LYS A 79 -21.92 0.13 -16.03
N ILE A 80 -20.82 0.37 -16.73
CA ILE A 80 -20.02 1.58 -16.61
C ILE A 80 -19.74 2.11 -18.00
N GLU A 81 -20.05 3.38 -18.24
CA GLU A 81 -19.57 4.13 -19.39
C GLU A 81 -18.38 4.99 -18.96
N ILE A 82 -17.27 4.90 -19.67
CA ILE A 82 -16.05 5.68 -19.40
C ILE A 82 -15.75 6.54 -20.61
N LYS A 83 -15.57 7.84 -20.37
CA LYS A 83 -15.16 8.83 -21.39
C LYS A 83 -13.65 9.08 -21.27
N ILE A 84 -12.94 8.86 -22.37
CA ILE A 84 -11.50 9.07 -22.49
C ILE A 84 -11.22 10.50 -22.94
N ARG A 85 -10.21 11.12 -22.40
CA ARG A 85 -9.75 12.46 -22.76
C ARG A 85 -9.23 12.47 -24.18
N SER A 86 -9.67 13.48 -24.95
CA SER A 86 -9.16 13.70 -26.30
C SER A 86 -7.71 14.23 -26.28
N GLY A 87 -6.92 13.84 -27.26
CA GLY A 87 -5.55 14.34 -27.43
C GLY A 87 -4.49 13.63 -26.60
N VAL A 88 -4.84 12.55 -25.91
CA VAL A 88 -3.85 11.69 -25.23
C VAL A 88 -3.11 10.86 -26.27
N GLU A 89 -1.77 10.79 -26.15
CA GLU A 89 -0.91 10.05 -27.08
C GLU A 89 0.07 9.15 -26.32
N TRP A 90 0.40 8.03 -26.94
CA TRP A 90 1.54 7.19 -26.57
C TRP A 90 2.87 7.84 -27.00
N SER A 91 3.98 7.34 -26.46
CA SER A 91 5.32 7.88 -26.72
C SER A 91 5.81 7.71 -28.17
N ASP A 92 5.15 6.88 -28.95
CA ASP A 92 5.39 6.72 -30.39
C ASP A 92 4.47 7.59 -31.26
N GLY A 93 3.67 8.47 -30.64
CA GLY A 93 2.75 9.38 -31.32
C GLY A 93 1.41 8.78 -31.70
N MET A 94 1.18 7.50 -31.41
CA MET A 94 -0.14 6.89 -31.64
C MET A 94 -1.16 7.38 -30.60
N PRO A 95 -2.44 7.63 -31.02
CA PRO A 95 -3.48 8.04 -30.07
C PRO A 95 -3.72 6.98 -28.99
N TRP A 96 -3.82 7.42 -27.73
CA TRP A 96 -4.35 6.63 -26.64
C TRP A 96 -5.87 6.65 -26.69
N THR A 97 -6.52 5.49 -26.79
CA THR A 97 -7.96 5.41 -27.06
C THR A 97 -8.66 4.41 -26.14
N ALA A 98 -10.00 4.42 -26.17
CA ALA A 98 -10.82 3.42 -25.49
C ALA A 98 -10.48 1.97 -25.90
N HIS A 99 -9.91 1.78 -27.11
CA HIS A 99 -9.44 0.46 -27.55
C HIS A 99 -8.28 -0.07 -26.73
N ASP A 100 -7.38 0.80 -26.22
CA ASP A 100 -6.27 0.40 -25.34
C ASP A 100 -6.78 -0.08 -23.98
N LEU A 101 -7.73 0.64 -23.40
CA LEU A 101 -8.40 0.24 -22.15
C LEU A 101 -9.10 -1.11 -22.30
N VAL A 102 -9.93 -1.26 -23.33
CA VAL A 102 -10.68 -2.49 -23.58
C VAL A 102 -9.76 -3.66 -23.88
N PHE A 103 -8.71 -3.42 -24.69
CA PHE A 103 -7.69 -4.44 -24.96
C PHE A 103 -7.02 -4.90 -23.67
N THR A 104 -6.59 -4.00 -22.81
CA THR A 104 -5.92 -4.34 -21.53
C THR A 104 -6.81 -5.19 -20.65
N VAL A 105 -8.08 -4.79 -20.47
CA VAL A 105 -9.06 -5.55 -19.66
C VAL A 105 -9.26 -6.96 -20.21
N ASN A 106 -9.48 -7.09 -21.53
CA ASN A 106 -9.72 -8.38 -22.18
C ASN A 106 -8.46 -9.28 -22.18
N MET A 107 -7.28 -8.71 -22.39
CA MET A 107 -5.99 -9.41 -22.31
C MET A 107 -5.78 -9.99 -20.90
N LEU A 108 -5.99 -9.20 -19.86
CA LEU A 108 -5.86 -9.67 -18.47
C LEU A 108 -6.87 -10.78 -18.19
N LYS A 109 -8.14 -10.57 -18.53
CA LYS A 109 -9.20 -11.58 -18.38
C LYS A 109 -8.84 -12.91 -19.07
N ALA A 110 -8.32 -12.87 -20.29
CA ALA A 110 -7.95 -14.04 -21.07
C ALA A 110 -6.72 -14.79 -20.51
N ASN A 111 -5.90 -14.13 -19.70
CA ASN A 111 -4.68 -14.70 -19.10
C ASN A 111 -4.83 -15.00 -17.60
N ALA A 112 -6.06 -15.13 -17.09
CA ALA A 112 -6.28 -15.58 -15.71
C ALA A 112 -5.91 -17.06 -15.58
N PRO A 113 -5.24 -17.46 -14.48
CA PRO A 113 -4.86 -16.67 -13.31
C PRO A 113 -3.41 -16.14 -13.33
N GLU A 114 -2.68 -16.20 -14.45
CA GLU A 114 -1.22 -16.11 -14.47
C GLU A 114 -0.67 -14.66 -14.36
N LEU A 115 -1.45 -13.66 -14.76
CA LEU A 115 -1.04 -12.25 -14.69
C LEU A 115 -1.65 -11.54 -13.48
N LEU A 116 -0.97 -10.54 -12.97
CA LEU A 116 -1.52 -9.64 -11.95
C LEU A 116 -2.81 -9.01 -12.48
N PHE A 117 -3.83 -8.86 -11.61
CA PHE A 117 -5.17 -8.36 -11.93
C PHE A 117 -6.02 -9.25 -12.85
N SER A 118 -5.48 -10.33 -13.39
CA SER A 118 -6.21 -11.20 -14.31
C SER A 118 -7.39 -11.91 -13.65
N VAL A 119 -7.21 -12.42 -12.44
CA VAL A 119 -8.27 -13.04 -11.63
C VAL A 119 -9.40 -12.06 -11.35
N ASP A 120 -9.06 -10.81 -11.01
CA ASP A 120 -10.05 -9.76 -10.76
C ASP A 120 -10.84 -9.41 -12.03
N MET A 121 -10.15 -9.26 -13.16
CA MET A 121 -10.83 -8.97 -14.43
C MET A 121 -11.73 -10.12 -14.86
N ASP A 122 -11.29 -11.36 -14.71
CA ASP A 122 -12.14 -12.52 -14.99
C ASP A 122 -13.34 -12.61 -14.03
N LYS A 123 -13.12 -12.35 -12.73
CA LYS A 123 -14.19 -12.36 -11.72
C LYS A 123 -15.27 -11.32 -12.01
N TRP A 124 -14.88 -10.09 -12.32
CA TRP A 124 -15.79 -8.97 -12.37
C TRP A 124 -16.33 -8.64 -13.76
N VAL A 125 -15.51 -8.74 -14.82
CA VAL A 125 -15.87 -8.26 -16.14
C VAL A 125 -16.56 -9.34 -16.95
N ASP A 126 -17.83 -9.11 -17.28
CA ASP A 126 -18.54 -9.89 -18.28
C ASP A 126 -18.11 -9.49 -19.70
N LYS A 127 -18.21 -8.18 -20.00
CA LYS A 127 -17.91 -7.64 -21.32
C LYS A 127 -17.27 -6.24 -21.23
N ALA A 128 -16.24 -6.02 -22.05
CA ALA A 128 -15.65 -4.70 -22.25
C ALA A 128 -15.61 -4.39 -23.75
N VAL A 129 -16.11 -3.21 -24.16
CA VAL A 129 -16.27 -2.81 -25.57
C VAL A 129 -15.92 -1.34 -25.73
N ALA A 130 -15.11 -0.99 -26.74
CA ALA A 130 -14.96 0.36 -27.21
C ALA A 130 -16.12 0.69 -28.17
N VAL A 131 -16.96 1.63 -27.78
CA VAL A 131 -18.10 2.10 -28.61
C VAL A 131 -17.60 2.98 -29.74
N ASP A 132 -16.63 3.82 -29.40
CA ASP A 132 -15.84 4.63 -30.29
C ASP A 132 -14.43 4.84 -29.72
N SER A 133 -13.61 5.67 -30.33
CA SER A 133 -12.22 5.89 -29.90
C SER A 133 -12.11 6.52 -28.50
N LEU A 134 -13.15 7.18 -28.00
CA LEU A 134 -13.14 7.92 -26.73
C LEU A 134 -14.16 7.39 -25.71
N THR A 135 -14.91 6.33 -26.04
CA THR A 135 -15.96 5.78 -25.17
C THR A 135 -15.80 4.29 -24.99
N ALA A 136 -15.63 3.85 -23.75
CA ALA A 136 -15.63 2.44 -23.37
C ALA A 136 -16.86 2.10 -22.54
N HIS A 137 -17.44 0.92 -22.78
CA HIS A 137 -18.49 0.34 -21.97
C HIS A 137 -17.96 -0.94 -21.30
N ILE A 138 -18.13 -1.03 -19.99
CA ILE A 138 -17.78 -2.23 -19.19
C ILE A 138 -19.05 -2.74 -18.54
N THR A 139 -19.37 -4.01 -18.80
CA THR A 139 -20.44 -4.74 -18.14
C THR A 139 -19.85 -5.68 -17.11
N LEU A 140 -20.36 -5.62 -15.88
CA LEU A 140 -19.91 -6.45 -14.76
C LEU A 140 -20.84 -7.64 -14.54
N LYS A 141 -20.30 -8.75 -14.07
CA LYS A 141 -21.04 -9.98 -13.73
C LYS A 141 -21.92 -9.82 -12.47
N ALA A 142 -21.60 -8.83 -11.61
CA ALA A 142 -22.31 -8.51 -10.38
C ALA A 142 -22.17 -7.03 -10.05
N PRO A 143 -23.06 -6.45 -9.20
CA PRO A 143 -22.94 -5.06 -8.76
C PRO A 143 -21.59 -4.78 -8.09
N ASN A 144 -20.89 -3.74 -8.55
CA ASN A 144 -19.64 -3.27 -7.94
C ASN A 144 -19.48 -1.75 -8.09
N PRO A 145 -19.97 -0.96 -7.13
CA PRO A 145 -19.84 0.51 -7.19
C PRO A 145 -18.39 1.00 -7.00
N ARG A 146 -17.47 0.11 -6.64
CA ARG A 146 -16.05 0.42 -6.40
C ARG A 146 -15.12 -0.01 -7.54
N PHE A 147 -15.66 -0.54 -8.64
CA PHE A 147 -14.84 -1.11 -9.73
C PHE A 147 -13.85 -0.10 -10.30
N VAL A 148 -14.30 1.11 -10.65
CA VAL A 148 -13.42 2.17 -11.16
C VAL A 148 -12.39 2.60 -10.14
N PHE A 149 -12.78 2.74 -8.89
CA PHE A 149 -11.86 3.09 -7.81
C PHE A 149 -10.80 2.00 -7.56
N SER A 150 -11.20 0.74 -7.59
CA SER A 150 -10.31 -0.39 -7.29
C SER A 150 -9.29 -0.66 -8.41
N TYR A 151 -9.68 -0.45 -9.68
CA TYR A 151 -8.89 -0.93 -10.81
C TYR A 151 -8.39 0.17 -11.74
N PHE A 152 -9.09 1.30 -11.85
CA PHE A 152 -8.73 2.37 -12.79
C PHE A 152 -8.32 3.68 -12.10
N THR A 153 -8.14 3.64 -10.79
CA THR A 153 -7.69 4.78 -9.99
C THR A 153 -6.38 4.44 -9.30
N ASN A 154 -5.34 5.18 -9.60
CA ASN A 154 -4.07 5.03 -8.90
C ASN A 154 -4.16 5.62 -7.50
N ASN A 155 -3.99 4.76 -6.50
CA ASN A 155 -3.85 5.12 -5.10
C ASN A 155 -3.03 4.03 -4.41
N PHE A 156 -2.02 4.40 -3.64
CA PHE A 156 -1.08 3.45 -3.06
C PHE A 156 -0.62 2.40 -4.09
N ASP A 157 -0.84 1.10 -3.85
CA ASP A 157 -0.44 0.03 -4.77
C ASP A 157 -1.56 -0.38 -5.74
N ASN A 158 -2.73 0.26 -5.66
CA ASN A 158 -3.87 -0.03 -6.52
C ASN A 158 -3.80 0.75 -7.84
N GLY A 159 -4.39 0.16 -8.86
CA GLY A 159 -4.49 0.71 -10.22
C GLY A 159 -3.82 -0.20 -11.25
N ILE A 160 -4.54 -0.47 -12.32
CA ILE A 160 -4.07 -1.29 -13.44
C ILE A 160 -3.36 -0.40 -14.45
N PRO A 161 -2.08 -0.66 -14.78
CA PRO A 161 -1.45 -0.03 -15.93
C PRO A 161 -2.19 -0.40 -17.22
N ILE A 162 -2.53 0.59 -18.03
CA ILE A 162 -3.12 0.38 -19.35
C ILE A 162 -1.99 0.42 -20.37
N VAL A 163 -1.97 -0.55 -21.28
CA VAL A 163 -0.89 -0.74 -22.25
C VAL A 163 -1.36 -0.47 -23.68
N PRO A 164 -0.44 -0.08 -24.59
CA PRO A 164 -0.80 0.22 -25.98
C PRO A 164 -1.18 -1.06 -26.72
N LYS A 165 -2.43 -1.10 -27.20
CA LYS A 165 -2.96 -2.23 -27.96
C LYS A 165 -2.07 -2.59 -29.16
N HIS A 166 -1.69 -1.58 -29.96
CA HIS A 166 -0.93 -1.78 -31.20
C HIS A 166 0.46 -2.40 -30.99
N ILE A 167 1.00 -2.37 -29.76
CA ILE A 167 2.24 -3.07 -29.41
C ILE A 167 1.93 -4.45 -28.85
N TRP A 168 1.03 -4.54 -27.88
CA TRP A 168 0.80 -5.77 -27.11
C TRP A 168 -0.05 -6.82 -27.82
N GLU A 169 -0.91 -6.45 -28.77
CA GLU A 169 -1.81 -7.39 -29.45
C GLU A 169 -1.08 -8.47 -30.27
N SER A 170 0.16 -8.20 -30.70
CA SER A 170 1.00 -9.14 -31.43
C SER A 170 1.98 -9.92 -30.53
N GLN A 171 1.95 -9.70 -29.21
CA GLN A 171 2.87 -10.31 -28.26
C GLN A 171 2.19 -11.40 -27.44
N ASP A 172 2.97 -12.35 -26.93
CA ASP A 172 2.54 -13.23 -25.87
C ASP A 172 2.54 -12.46 -24.54
N ALA A 173 1.36 -12.20 -23.99
CA ALA A 173 1.20 -11.41 -22.77
C ALA A 173 1.91 -11.99 -21.54
N LYS A 174 2.26 -13.27 -21.51
CA LYS A 174 2.94 -13.92 -20.39
C LYS A 174 4.47 -13.82 -20.46
N THR A 175 5.02 -13.59 -21.64
CA THR A 175 6.47 -13.65 -21.88
C THR A 175 7.08 -12.39 -22.47
N PHE A 176 6.24 -11.45 -22.91
CA PHE A 176 6.68 -10.19 -23.49
C PHE A 176 7.42 -9.33 -22.48
N LYS A 177 8.70 -9.05 -22.69
CA LYS A 177 9.51 -8.26 -21.76
C LYS A 177 9.18 -6.76 -21.75
N ASN A 178 8.52 -6.27 -22.79
CA ASN A 178 8.10 -4.86 -22.92
C ASN A 178 9.27 -3.87 -22.75
N LEU A 179 10.46 -4.25 -23.17
CA LEU A 179 11.65 -3.41 -23.07
C LEU A 179 12.59 -3.66 -24.24
N ASP A 180 12.83 -2.63 -25.04
CA ASP A 180 13.88 -2.55 -26.05
C ASP A 180 14.20 -1.07 -26.28
N VAL A 181 15.16 -0.55 -25.54
CA VAL A 181 15.53 0.88 -25.56
C VAL A 181 15.96 1.33 -26.96
N ALA A 182 16.59 0.46 -27.76
CA ALA A 182 17.04 0.79 -29.11
C ALA A 182 15.86 0.99 -30.08
N ARG A 183 14.72 0.33 -29.83
CA ARG A 183 13.46 0.49 -30.59
C ARG A 183 12.54 1.56 -30.02
N GLY A 184 12.92 2.22 -28.91
CA GLY A 184 12.03 3.14 -28.19
C GLY A 184 10.93 2.44 -27.37
N TRP A 185 11.12 1.17 -27.05
CA TRP A 185 10.22 0.41 -26.18
C TRP A 185 10.76 0.44 -24.73
N SER A 186 9.94 0.57 -23.71
CA SER A 186 8.46 0.48 -23.70
C SER A 186 7.83 1.71 -24.35
N VAL A 187 6.74 1.48 -25.06
CA VAL A 187 5.82 2.56 -25.51
C VAL A 187 4.91 2.91 -24.32
N VAL A 188 4.96 4.15 -23.88
CA VAL A 188 4.39 4.62 -22.61
C VAL A 188 3.53 5.88 -22.83
N SER A 189 2.67 6.22 -21.88
CA SER A 189 1.86 7.44 -21.95
C SER A 189 2.38 8.57 -21.08
N GLY A 190 3.13 8.25 -20.01
CA GLY A 190 3.61 9.18 -19.00
C GLY A 190 4.71 10.13 -19.46
N PRO A 191 5.11 11.06 -18.58
CA PRO A 191 6.09 12.11 -18.91
C PRO A 191 7.53 11.64 -19.05
N TYR A 192 7.83 10.36 -18.82
CA TYR A 192 9.19 9.81 -18.87
C TYR A 192 9.28 8.60 -19.79
N SER A 193 10.49 8.35 -20.31
CA SER A 193 10.86 7.09 -20.97
C SER A 193 12.10 6.50 -20.32
N MET A 194 12.17 5.18 -20.23
CA MET A 194 13.39 4.50 -19.78
C MET A 194 14.47 4.62 -20.86
N VAL A 195 15.63 5.15 -20.48
CA VAL A 195 16.76 5.36 -21.40
C VAL A 195 17.95 4.43 -21.09
N MET A 196 17.96 3.83 -19.89
CA MET A 196 18.95 2.83 -19.51
C MET A 196 18.40 1.92 -18.42
N SER A 197 18.68 0.64 -18.53
CA SER A 197 18.39 -0.34 -17.50
C SER A 197 19.50 -1.38 -17.43
N THR A 198 20.16 -1.47 -16.28
CA THR A 198 21.21 -2.45 -15.97
C THR A 198 20.96 -3.06 -14.59
N PRO A 199 21.68 -4.12 -14.20
CA PRO A 199 21.58 -4.63 -12.83
C PRO A 199 21.90 -3.59 -11.75
N GLU A 200 22.69 -2.55 -12.06
CA GLU A 200 23.18 -1.57 -11.10
C GLU A 200 22.35 -0.28 -11.04
N GLN A 201 21.59 0.04 -12.10
CA GLN A 201 20.85 1.30 -12.16
C GLN A 201 19.81 1.34 -13.27
N ARG A 202 18.79 2.20 -13.08
CA ARG A 202 17.74 2.51 -14.07
C ARG A 202 17.61 4.00 -14.23
N PHE A 203 17.65 4.48 -15.49
CA PHE A 203 17.52 5.89 -15.84
C PHE A 203 16.27 6.12 -16.68
N TYR A 204 15.53 7.15 -16.30
CA TYR A 204 14.33 7.59 -17.00
C TYR A 204 14.46 9.07 -17.30
N ASP A 205 14.34 9.46 -18.55
CA ASP A 205 14.42 10.86 -18.98
C ASP A 205 13.05 11.41 -19.32
N VAL A 206 12.85 12.70 -19.01
CA VAL A 206 11.63 13.43 -19.35
C VAL A 206 11.43 13.47 -20.85
N ARG A 207 10.18 13.30 -21.27
CA ARG A 207 9.74 13.39 -22.67
C ARG A 207 9.20 14.78 -22.95
N GLU A 208 9.84 15.52 -23.86
CA GLU A 208 9.39 16.85 -24.28
C GLU A 208 8.08 16.79 -25.07
N ASP A 209 7.77 15.66 -25.70
CA ASP A 209 6.58 15.37 -26.49
C ASP A 209 5.41 14.77 -25.69
N TRP A 210 5.47 14.82 -24.35
CA TRP A 210 4.38 14.31 -23.51
C TRP A 210 3.05 15.01 -23.85
N TRP A 211 2.01 14.21 -24.07
CA TRP A 211 0.69 14.67 -24.50
C TRP A 211 0.11 15.77 -23.62
N ALA A 212 0.27 15.67 -22.29
CA ALA A 212 -0.30 16.63 -21.36
C ALA A 212 0.34 18.02 -21.51
N ALA A 213 1.64 18.10 -21.81
CA ALA A 213 2.31 19.36 -22.12
C ALA A 213 1.88 19.90 -23.50
N LYS A 214 1.77 19.04 -24.50
CA LYS A 214 1.33 19.41 -25.86
C LYS A 214 -0.09 19.98 -25.88
N THR A 215 -1.00 19.42 -25.06
CA THR A 215 -2.41 19.86 -24.99
C THR A 215 -2.65 20.99 -24.00
N GLY A 216 -1.65 21.34 -23.17
CA GLY A 216 -1.81 22.30 -22.07
C GLY A 216 -2.55 21.75 -20.85
N PHE A 217 -2.75 20.42 -20.77
CA PHE A 217 -3.37 19.76 -19.61
C PHE A 217 -2.49 19.85 -18.37
N HIS A 218 -1.18 19.65 -18.53
CA HIS A 218 -0.20 19.78 -17.45
C HIS A 218 1.16 20.24 -18.00
N ALA A 219 1.92 21.01 -17.21
CA ALA A 219 3.28 21.37 -17.57
C ALA A 219 4.23 20.17 -17.47
N LEU A 220 5.35 20.20 -18.21
CA LEU A 220 6.43 19.23 -18.05
C LEU A 220 6.96 19.24 -16.62
N PRO A 221 7.34 18.06 -16.08
CA PRO A 221 8.01 18.00 -14.79
C PRO A 221 9.35 18.73 -14.82
N LYS A 222 9.75 19.30 -13.69
CA LYS A 222 11.06 19.97 -13.53
C LYS A 222 12.21 18.98 -13.33
N VAL A 223 11.89 17.76 -12.91
CA VAL A 223 12.83 16.64 -12.84
C VAL A 223 13.06 16.14 -14.26
N GLU A 224 14.29 16.33 -14.79
CA GLU A 224 14.63 15.92 -16.16
C GLU A 224 15.06 14.45 -16.23
N ARG A 225 15.64 13.92 -15.15
CA ARG A 225 16.04 12.51 -15.05
C ARG A 225 15.68 11.93 -13.70
N VAL A 226 15.12 10.72 -13.72
CA VAL A 226 14.91 9.89 -12.54
C VAL A 226 15.90 8.74 -12.57
N ILE A 227 16.62 8.52 -11.47
CA ILE A 227 17.55 7.41 -11.30
C ILE A 227 17.11 6.56 -10.13
N PHE A 228 16.95 5.26 -10.37
CA PHE A 228 16.80 4.27 -9.30
C PHE A 228 18.08 3.46 -9.15
N LEU A 229 18.52 3.31 -7.90
CA LEU A 229 19.63 2.46 -7.48
C LEU A 229 19.10 1.24 -6.72
N PRO A 230 19.81 0.11 -6.74
CA PRO A 230 19.45 -1.03 -5.92
C PRO A 230 19.44 -0.68 -4.43
N ARG A 231 18.55 -1.35 -3.68
CA ARG A 231 18.47 -1.18 -2.23
C ARG A 231 19.77 -1.64 -1.56
N ARG A 232 20.29 -0.82 -0.66
CA ARG A 232 21.44 -1.11 0.19
C ARG A 232 20.99 -1.31 1.64
N GLU A 233 21.88 -1.82 2.48
CA GLU A 233 21.68 -1.89 3.93
C GLU A 233 21.35 -0.51 4.51
N GLU A 234 20.57 -0.47 5.57
CA GLU A 234 20.05 0.79 6.13
C GLU A 234 21.17 1.76 6.52
N SER A 235 22.27 1.26 7.10
CA SER A 235 23.44 2.07 7.45
C SER A 235 24.05 2.79 6.23
N LYS A 236 24.11 2.12 5.07
CA LYS A 236 24.60 2.71 3.82
C LYS A 236 23.62 3.76 3.29
N ARG A 237 22.33 3.53 3.42
CA ARG A 237 21.28 4.50 3.02
C ARG A 237 21.36 5.76 3.86
N VAL A 238 21.58 5.62 5.18
CA VAL A 238 21.85 6.76 6.08
C VAL A 238 23.07 7.56 5.62
N GLN A 239 24.18 6.90 5.31
CA GLN A 239 25.39 7.57 4.79
C GLN A 239 25.12 8.33 3.48
N ASN A 240 24.38 7.73 2.55
CA ASN A 240 24.05 8.35 1.27
C ASN A 240 23.15 9.59 1.45
N MET A 241 22.20 9.56 2.40
CA MET A 241 21.39 10.73 2.73
C MET A 241 22.23 11.84 3.39
N LEU A 242 23.17 11.49 4.26
CA LEU A 242 24.09 12.45 4.89
C LEU A 242 25.02 13.11 3.88
N ALA A 243 25.44 12.38 2.84
CA ALA A 243 26.30 12.85 1.77
C ALA A 243 25.57 13.59 0.63
N ASN A 244 24.23 13.69 0.66
CA ASN A 244 23.38 14.20 -0.42
C ASN A 244 23.45 13.38 -1.74
N ASP A 245 23.83 12.12 -1.65
CA ASP A 245 23.87 11.21 -2.81
C ASP A 245 22.47 10.74 -3.24
N LEU A 246 21.51 10.74 -2.29
CA LEU A 246 20.11 10.43 -2.52
C LEU A 246 19.22 11.66 -2.24
N ASP A 247 18.16 11.81 -3.01
CA ASP A 247 17.10 12.79 -2.75
C ASP A 247 16.05 12.24 -1.79
N ILE A 248 15.87 10.93 -1.82
CA ILE A 248 14.92 10.19 -0.98
C ILE A 248 15.44 8.75 -0.84
N CYS A 249 15.06 8.08 0.24
CA CYS A 249 15.22 6.64 0.36
C CYS A 249 13.99 6.03 1.05
N GLY A 250 13.88 4.69 1.04
CA GLY A 250 12.76 4.00 1.70
C GLY A 250 12.78 4.14 3.22
N THR A 251 11.76 3.59 3.85
CA THR A 251 11.52 3.68 5.30
C THR A 251 12.75 3.33 6.14
N LEU A 252 13.03 4.19 7.10
CA LEU A 252 14.12 4.04 8.07
C LEU A 252 13.58 3.89 9.51
N LEU A 253 14.38 3.31 10.39
CA LEU A 253 14.10 3.30 11.83
C LEU A 253 14.14 4.73 12.40
N PRO A 254 13.33 5.05 13.43
CA PRO A 254 13.26 6.39 14.01
C PRO A 254 14.62 6.96 14.44
N ALA A 255 15.48 6.16 15.04
CA ALA A 255 16.82 6.58 15.45
C ALA A 255 17.69 7.01 14.27
N ASN A 256 17.60 6.32 13.13
CA ASN A 256 18.34 6.65 11.93
C ASN A 256 17.82 7.93 11.25
N VAL A 257 16.50 8.14 11.28
CA VAL A 257 15.92 9.43 10.81
C VAL A 257 16.43 10.58 11.65
N ARG A 258 16.41 10.47 12.99
CA ARG A 258 16.96 11.48 13.88
C ARG A 258 18.44 11.76 13.60
N THR A 259 19.26 10.73 13.42
CA THR A 259 20.67 10.89 13.07
C THR A 259 20.83 11.71 11.78
N ILE A 260 20.04 11.45 10.76
CA ILE A 260 20.09 12.21 9.50
C ILE A 260 19.67 13.66 9.71
N LEU A 261 18.56 13.89 10.43
CA LEU A 261 18.05 15.24 10.72
C LEU A 261 19.05 16.09 11.52
N ASP A 262 19.75 15.48 12.49
CA ASP A 262 20.72 16.17 13.35
C ASP A 262 22.00 16.55 12.60
N HIS A 263 22.40 15.82 11.57
CA HIS A 263 23.70 15.99 10.90
C HIS A 263 23.59 16.55 9.47
N ASN A 264 22.41 16.57 8.86
CA ASN A 264 22.21 17.18 7.55
C ASN A 264 21.05 18.19 7.59
N PRO A 265 21.36 19.51 7.61
CA PRO A 265 20.32 20.55 7.73
C PRO A 265 19.40 20.65 6.50
N ASN A 266 19.78 20.02 5.37
CA ASN A 266 18.96 20.01 4.16
C ASN A 266 17.89 18.93 4.16
N ILE A 267 17.82 18.09 5.19
CA ILE A 267 16.83 17.03 5.27
C ILE A 267 15.60 17.50 6.05
N THR A 268 14.44 17.10 5.53
CA THR A 268 13.14 17.20 6.18
C THR A 268 12.40 15.87 6.07
N THR A 269 11.20 15.78 6.60
CA THR A 269 10.30 14.63 6.47
C THR A 269 8.87 15.13 6.23
N TRP A 270 7.92 14.20 6.10
CA TRP A 270 6.49 14.54 6.01
C TRP A 270 6.01 15.44 7.16
N SER A 271 6.48 15.22 8.37
CA SER A 271 6.18 15.99 9.58
C SER A 271 7.32 16.96 9.96
N ASP A 272 8.04 17.49 8.97
CA ASP A 272 9.24 18.30 9.11
C ASP A 272 10.34 17.55 9.89
N LYS A 273 10.75 18.04 11.05
CA LYS A 273 11.79 17.45 11.91
C LYS A 273 11.23 16.74 13.14
N GLU A 274 9.91 16.68 13.24
CA GLU A 274 9.21 16.12 14.40
C GLU A 274 8.66 14.72 14.12
N PRO A 275 8.48 13.86 15.14
CA PRO A 275 7.75 12.61 14.99
C PRO A 275 6.36 12.83 14.37
N PRO A 276 5.83 11.87 13.61
CA PRO A 276 6.31 10.51 13.36
C PRO A 276 7.36 10.35 12.25
N TYR A 277 7.91 11.42 11.69
CA TYR A 277 8.93 11.45 10.63
C TYR A 277 8.48 10.84 9.29
N GLY A 278 7.20 10.72 9.06
CA GLY A 278 6.69 10.07 7.87
C GLY A 278 5.22 10.27 7.62
N TYR A 279 4.76 9.84 6.46
CA TYR A 279 3.35 9.86 6.10
C TYR A 279 2.63 8.62 6.63
N LEU A 280 1.33 8.78 6.92
CA LEU A 280 0.46 7.67 7.32
C LEU A 280 0.22 6.74 6.12
N ASP A 281 0.55 5.47 6.30
CA ASP A 281 0.27 4.44 5.30
C ASP A 281 -1.16 3.88 5.44
N TRP A 282 -1.63 3.26 4.39
CA TRP A 282 -2.95 2.60 4.35
C TRP A 282 -3.00 1.26 5.09
N TRP A 283 -1.92 0.88 5.77
CA TRP A 283 -1.64 -0.45 6.27
C TRP A 283 -1.45 -0.48 7.81
N PRO A 284 -2.48 -0.10 8.63
CA PRO A 284 -2.36 -0.21 10.08
C PRO A 284 -2.09 -1.65 10.48
N VAL A 285 -1.32 -1.83 11.55
CA VAL A 285 -0.88 -3.16 11.97
C VAL A 285 -1.70 -3.70 13.14
N SER A 286 -1.92 -5.01 13.13
CA SER A 286 -2.61 -5.75 14.17
C SER A 286 -1.86 -7.03 14.52
N LEU A 287 -2.07 -7.52 15.74
CA LEU A 287 -1.76 -8.89 16.12
C LEU A 287 -2.90 -9.79 15.63
N GLY A 288 -2.63 -10.54 14.58
CA GLY A 288 -3.57 -11.49 13.98
C GLY A 288 -3.37 -12.89 14.51
N PHE A 289 -4.41 -13.72 14.32
CA PHE A 289 -4.41 -15.12 14.73
C PHE A 289 -4.97 -16.01 13.64
N ASN A 290 -4.55 -17.27 13.61
CA ASN A 290 -5.28 -18.32 12.92
C ASN A 290 -6.51 -18.69 13.79
N ASN A 291 -7.67 -18.14 13.45
CA ASN A 291 -8.90 -18.33 14.23
C ASN A 291 -9.54 -19.72 14.08
N LEU A 292 -8.96 -20.64 13.31
CA LEU A 292 -9.37 -22.05 13.29
C LEU A 292 -8.69 -22.87 14.37
N GLU A 293 -7.55 -22.44 14.89
CA GLU A 293 -6.69 -23.22 15.76
C GLU A 293 -6.87 -22.84 17.24
N GLU A 294 -6.96 -23.88 18.10
CA GLU A 294 -6.94 -23.66 19.54
C GLU A 294 -5.55 -23.18 20.00
N PRO A 295 -5.49 -22.30 21.01
CA PRO A 295 -6.60 -21.69 21.75
C PRO A 295 -7.08 -20.37 21.17
N PHE A 296 -6.57 -19.95 20.00
CA PHE A 296 -6.87 -18.66 19.37
C PHE A 296 -8.26 -18.60 18.70
N ASN A 297 -8.93 -19.74 18.54
CA ASN A 297 -10.30 -19.82 18.05
C ASN A 297 -11.35 -19.28 19.06
N ASP A 298 -10.98 -19.11 20.34
CA ASP A 298 -11.85 -18.58 21.38
C ASP A 298 -11.74 -17.05 21.47
N PRO A 299 -12.84 -16.29 21.21
CA PRO A 299 -12.81 -14.83 21.27
C PRO A 299 -12.46 -14.29 22.66
N GLU A 300 -12.84 -14.96 23.75
CA GLU A 300 -12.48 -14.52 25.10
C GLU A 300 -10.96 -14.62 25.34
N ILE A 301 -10.30 -15.62 24.77
CA ILE A 301 -8.83 -15.73 24.81
C ILE A 301 -8.18 -14.57 24.04
N ARG A 302 -8.71 -14.21 22.88
CA ARG A 302 -8.19 -13.05 22.14
C ARG A 302 -8.39 -11.74 22.91
N TRP A 303 -9.52 -11.60 23.61
CA TRP A 303 -9.75 -10.47 24.52
C TRP A 303 -8.80 -10.49 25.73
N ALA A 304 -8.50 -11.66 26.30
CA ALA A 304 -7.49 -11.78 27.37
C ALA A 304 -6.11 -11.30 26.89
N ILE A 305 -5.73 -11.65 25.67
CA ILE A 305 -4.49 -11.16 25.05
C ILE A 305 -4.56 -9.65 24.83
N ASN A 306 -5.68 -9.12 24.35
CA ASN A 306 -5.87 -7.69 24.18
C ASN A 306 -5.68 -6.90 25.47
N HIS A 307 -6.24 -7.34 26.58
CA HIS A 307 -6.10 -6.67 27.88
C HIS A 307 -4.65 -6.71 28.42
N ALA A 308 -3.80 -7.58 27.90
CA ALA A 308 -2.38 -7.64 28.27
C ALA A 308 -1.50 -6.59 27.57
N ILE A 309 -2.04 -5.86 26.59
CA ILE A 309 -1.27 -4.99 25.71
C ILE A 309 -1.46 -3.52 26.09
N ASN A 310 -0.36 -2.86 26.44
CA ASN A 310 -0.28 -1.42 26.60
C ASN A 310 0.20 -0.77 25.30
N ARG A 311 -0.74 -0.28 24.49
CA ARG A 311 -0.46 0.32 23.18
C ARG A 311 0.39 1.58 23.27
N GLN A 312 0.18 2.38 24.33
CA GLN A 312 0.97 3.59 24.55
C GLN A 312 2.46 3.27 24.70
N GLN A 313 2.81 2.20 25.43
CA GLN A 313 4.21 1.75 25.55
C GLN A 313 4.78 1.21 24.24
N LEU A 314 3.95 0.61 23.37
CA LEU A 314 4.42 0.22 22.02
C LEU A 314 4.90 1.43 21.23
N VAL A 315 4.17 2.57 21.34
CA VAL A 315 4.55 3.83 20.71
C VAL A 315 5.78 4.44 21.39
N GLU A 316 5.73 4.61 22.72
CA GLU A 316 6.77 5.33 23.48
C GLU A 316 8.13 4.62 23.44
N ILE A 317 8.12 3.33 23.64
CA ILE A 317 9.35 2.52 23.75
C ILE A 317 9.69 1.90 22.39
N GLY A 318 8.76 1.17 21.79
CA GLY A 318 8.99 0.43 20.55
C GLY A 318 9.23 1.36 19.37
N MET A 319 8.38 2.36 19.18
CA MET A 319 8.49 3.32 18.07
C MET A 319 9.24 4.60 18.46
N GLN A 320 9.72 4.73 19.69
CA GLN A 320 10.45 5.90 20.20
C GLN A 320 9.67 7.22 19.98
N ASN A 321 8.36 7.20 20.22
CA ASN A 321 7.39 8.28 19.97
C ASN A 321 7.21 8.64 18.47
N ALA A 322 7.68 7.82 17.55
CA ALA A 322 7.54 8.06 16.10
C ALA A 322 6.34 7.31 15.51
N GLY A 323 5.17 7.43 16.12
CA GLY A 323 3.95 6.78 15.65
C GLY A 323 2.76 7.02 16.56
N ASP A 324 1.64 6.38 16.23
CA ASP A 324 0.39 6.38 16.98
C ASP A 324 -0.15 4.95 17.10
N PHE A 325 -0.91 4.69 18.16
CA PHE A 325 -1.65 3.43 18.26
C PHE A 325 -3.04 3.54 17.64
N THR A 326 -3.68 2.39 17.37
CA THR A 326 -5.06 2.30 16.92
C THR A 326 -5.84 1.26 17.70
N VAL A 327 -7.15 1.47 17.80
CA VAL A 327 -8.12 0.53 18.41
C VAL A 327 -9.04 -0.10 17.38
N LEU A 328 -8.93 0.34 16.13
CA LEU A 328 -9.65 -0.20 14.97
C LEU A 328 -8.65 -0.53 13.86
N PRO A 329 -8.95 -1.51 12.99
CA PRO A 329 -8.04 -1.91 11.91
C PRO A 329 -8.13 -0.96 10.69
N PHE A 330 -8.23 0.35 10.93
CA PHE A 330 -8.36 1.36 9.88
C PHE A 330 -7.27 2.42 9.99
N PRO A 331 -6.72 2.88 8.85
CA PRO A 331 -5.84 4.04 8.86
C PRO A 331 -6.62 5.32 9.17
N ASP A 332 -5.98 6.25 9.88
CA ASP A 332 -6.59 7.52 10.30
C ASP A 332 -6.63 8.56 9.18
N PHE A 333 -7.14 8.18 8.00
CA PHE A 333 -7.33 9.10 6.89
C PHE A 333 -8.55 9.99 7.09
N PRO A 334 -8.51 11.27 6.64
CA PRO A 334 -9.59 12.23 6.88
C PRO A 334 -10.97 11.74 6.46
N VAL A 335 -11.07 11.11 5.28
CA VAL A 335 -12.35 10.62 4.74
C VAL A 335 -12.94 9.45 5.54
N LEU A 336 -12.09 8.64 6.20
CA LEU A 336 -12.56 7.53 7.03
C LEU A 336 -13.14 7.99 8.37
N LYS A 337 -12.77 9.18 8.85
CA LYS A 337 -13.27 9.71 10.14
C LYS A 337 -14.79 9.80 10.22
N LYS A 338 -15.46 10.06 9.09
CA LYS A 338 -16.95 10.04 9.05
C LYS A 338 -17.56 8.70 9.46
N TYR A 339 -16.79 7.62 9.38
CA TYR A 339 -17.17 6.28 9.84
C TYR A 339 -16.61 6.00 11.23
N THR A 340 -15.31 6.16 11.43
CA THR A 340 -14.61 5.78 12.67
C THR A 340 -15.00 6.64 13.88
N ASP A 341 -15.26 7.94 13.69
CA ASP A 341 -15.69 8.84 14.78
C ASP A 341 -17.10 8.51 15.31
N ARG A 342 -17.87 7.68 14.61
CA ARG A 342 -19.20 7.25 15.05
C ARG A 342 -19.18 5.92 15.82
N THR A 343 -18.01 5.40 16.15
CA THR A 343 -17.84 4.10 16.83
C THR A 343 -17.66 4.23 18.35
N GLU A 344 -17.71 5.43 18.91
CA GLU A 344 -17.44 5.68 20.34
C GLU A 344 -18.28 4.81 21.27
N GLU A 345 -19.60 4.68 21.02
CA GLU A 345 -20.47 3.83 21.82
C GLU A 345 -20.05 2.36 21.79
N LEU A 346 -19.65 1.86 20.62
CA LEU A 346 -19.14 0.49 20.48
C LEU A 346 -17.81 0.29 21.22
N LEU A 347 -16.90 1.27 21.13
CA LEU A 347 -15.60 1.21 21.83
C LEU A 347 -15.76 1.37 23.36
N GLN A 348 -16.80 2.03 23.84
CA GLN A 348 -17.15 2.03 25.27
C GLN A 348 -17.65 0.66 25.73
N ARG A 349 -18.43 -0.03 24.88
CA ARG A 349 -18.95 -1.39 25.15
C ARG A 349 -17.84 -2.45 25.02
N TYR A 350 -16.96 -2.28 24.06
CA TYR A 350 -15.85 -3.17 23.75
C TYR A 350 -14.51 -2.38 23.79
N PRO A 351 -13.96 -2.14 25.01
CA PRO A 351 -12.82 -1.23 25.21
C PRO A 351 -11.49 -1.88 24.74
N VAL A 352 -11.23 -1.83 23.45
CA VAL A 352 -10.02 -2.40 22.82
C VAL A 352 -8.75 -1.75 23.37
N ASP A 353 -8.79 -0.48 23.76
CA ASP A 353 -7.68 0.27 24.38
C ASP A 353 -7.41 -0.11 25.84
N SER A 354 -8.23 -0.96 26.43
CA SER A 354 -8.09 -1.36 27.83
C SER A 354 -6.81 -2.17 28.04
N PHE A 355 -5.94 -1.66 28.91
CA PHE A 355 -4.79 -2.38 29.44
C PHE A 355 -5.08 -2.79 30.89
N ASP A 356 -5.35 -4.08 31.12
CA ASP A 356 -5.77 -4.60 32.43
C ASP A 356 -5.35 -6.07 32.59
N ARG A 357 -4.22 -6.30 33.23
CA ARG A 357 -3.68 -7.65 33.46
C ARG A 357 -4.56 -8.49 34.41
N GLU A 358 -5.32 -7.86 35.28
CA GLU A 358 -6.24 -8.61 36.16
C GLU A 358 -7.42 -9.17 35.36
N LYS A 359 -7.94 -8.43 34.38
CA LYS A 359 -8.92 -8.96 33.43
C LYS A 359 -8.35 -10.10 32.61
N THR A 360 -7.11 -9.97 32.13
CA THR A 360 -6.42 -11.09 31.48
C THR A 360 -6.43 -12.33 32.39
N ALA A 361 -6.01 -12.18 33.66
CA ALA A 361 -5.93 -13.28 34.59
C ALA A 361 -7.31 -13.88 34.94
N GLU A 362 -8.33 -13.04 35.09
CA GLU A 362 -9.71 -13.49 35.32
C GLU A 362 -10.22 -14.37 34.18
N ILE A 363 -10.07 -13.91 32.91
CA ILE A 363 -10.48 -14.67 31.75
C ILE A 363 -9.71 -15.98 31.66
N MET A 364 -8.40 -15.95 31.83
CA MET A 364 -7.56 -17.15 31.75
C MET A 364 -7.97 -18.21 32.78
N ARG A 365 -8.21 -17.81 34.04
CA ARG A 365 -8.69 -18.72 35.08
C ARG A 365 -10.06 -19.30 34.75
N ARG A 366 -10.98 -18.48 34.28
CA ARG A 366 -12.34 -18.92 33.87
C ARG A 366 -12.28 -19.94 32.73
N LYS A 367 -11.29 -19.81 31.81
CA LYS A 367 -11.05 -20.76 30.73
C LYS A 367 -10.24 -22.00 31.15
N GLY A 368 -9.97 -22.15 32.44
CA GLY A 368 -9.30 -23.33 33.00
C GLY A 368 -7.78 -23.32 32.90
N TRP A 369 -7.17 -22.16 32.69
CA TRP A 369 -5.73 -21.98 32.74
C TRP A 369 -5.29 -21.62 34.16
N ALA A 370 -4.12 -22.14 34.59
CA ALA A 370 -3.46 -21.82 35.85
C ALA A 370 -2.00 -21.47 35.62
N LYS A 371 -1.44 -20.60 36.44
CA LYS A 371 0.00 -20.29 36.36
C LYS A 371 0.84 -21.42 36.89
N ASP A 372 1.87 -21.80 36.16
CA ASP A 372 2.90 -22.74 36.59
C ASP A 372 3.92 -22.09 37.56
N GLU A 373 4.95 -22.82 37.95
CA GLU A 373 5.99 -22.38 38.90
C GLU A 373 6.76 -21.14 38.39
N ASP A 374 6.87 -20.98 37.06
CA ASP A 374 7.54 -19.83 36.43
C ASP A 374 6.60 -18.66 36.17
N GLY A 375 5.30 -18.79 36.49
CA GLY A 375 4.31 -17.76 36.36
C GLY A 375 3.62 -17.70 34.97
N PHE A 376 3.82 -18.71 34.12
CA PHE A 376 3.17 -18.79 32.82
C PHE A 376 1.86 -19.57 32.89
N TRP A 377 0.86 -19.12 32.10
CA TRP A 377 -0.40 -19.84 31.95
C TRP A 377 -0.16 -21.22 31.37
N SER A 378 -0.68 -22.24 32.07
CA SER A 378 -0.55 -23.64 31.69
C SER A 378 -1.88 -24.37 31.90
N LYS A 379 -2.14 -25.35 31.05
CA LYS A 379 -3.34 -26.22 31.11
C LYS A 379 -2.94 -27.62 30.67
N GLY A 380 -3.24 -28.63 31.49
CA GLY A 380 -2.86 -29.99 31.18
C GLY A 380 -1.33 -30.24 31.15
N GLY A 381 -0.55 -29.39 31.81
CA GLY A 381 0.92 -29.47 31.80
C GLY A 381 1.59 -28.74 30.62
N GLU A 382 0.82 -28.17 29.72
CA GLU A 382 1.35 -27.40 28.59
C GLU A 382 1.16 -25.89 28.77
N ARG A 383 2.23 -25.12 28.52
CA ARG A 383 2.18 -23.65 28.56
C ARG A 383 1.41 -23.08 27.40
N PHE A 384 0.73 -21.95 27.65
CA PHE A 384 0.15 -21.14 26.60
C PHE A 384 1.24 -20.39 25.85
N LYS A 385 1.62 -20.91 24.69
CA LYS A 385 2.67 -20.33 23.83
C LYS A 385 2.07 -19.37 22.83
N ILE A 386 2.71 -18.20 22.66
CA ILE A 386 2.41 -17.24 21.61
C ILE A 386 3.71 -16.98 20.86
N VAL A 387 3.89 -17.61 19.71
CA VAL A 387 5.01 -17.32 18.80
C VAL A 387 4.49 -16.45 17.66
N ILE A 388 4.94 -15.20 17.63
CA ILE A 388 4.48 -14.20 16.68
C ILE A 388 5.40 -14.21 15.47
N ASP A 389 4.89 -14.61 14.31
CA ASP A 389 5.61 -14.47 13.04
C ASP A 389 5.54 -13.01 12.55
N ILE A 390 6.68 -12.43 12.17
CA ILE A 390 6.78 -11.03 11.74
C ILE A 390 7.67 -10.86 10.51
N PHE A 391 7.48 -9.76 9.79
CA PHE A 391 8.45 -9.25 8.84
C PHE A 391 9.56 -8.46 9.56
N ALA A 392 10.76 -8.42 8.98
CA ALA A 392 11.92 -7.76 9.59
C ALA A 392 11.67 -6.27 9.94
N PHE A 393 10.86 -5.57 9.17
CA PHE A 393 10.54 -4.16 9.41
C PHE A 393 9.56 -3.92 10.59
N MET A 394 9.07 -4.99 11.24
CA MET A 394 8.26 -4.92 12.47
C MET A 394 9.09 -5.10 13.75
N MET A 395 10.42 -5.09 13.63
CA MET A 395 11.32 -5.33 14.77
C MET A 395 11.39 -4.18 15.78
N ASP A 396 10.86 -3.01 15.47
CA ASP A 396 10.90 -1.85 16.37
C ASP A 396 10.01 -2.02 17.61
N PHE A 397 8.75 -2.44 17.46
CA PHE A 397 7.79 -2.58 18.57
C PHE A 397 7.55 -4.03 19.02
N THR A 398 7.84 -5.03 18.19
CA THR A 398 7.55 -6.45 18.52
C THR A 398 8.22 -6.93 19.82
N PRO A 399 9.49 -6.60 20.12
CA PRO A 399 10.10 -7.00 21.40
C PRO A 399 9.35 -6.45 22.62
N VAL A 400 8.83 -5.23 22.54
CA VAL A 400 8.04 -4.61 23.62
C VAL A 400 6.71 -5.34 23.79
N LEU A 401 6.03 -5.67 22.69
CA LEU A 401 4.79 -6.46 22.70
C LEU A 401 5.00 -7.84 23.36
N VAL A 402 6.06 -8.55 22.97
CA VAL A 402 6.41 -9.87 23.52
C VAL A 402 6.65 -9.77 25.03
N GLU A 403 7.38 -8.76 25.49
CA GLU A 403 7.63 -8.57 26.92
C GLU A 403 6.33 -8.31 27.70
N GLN A 404 5.42 -7.49 27.17
CA GLN A 404 4.11 -7.26 27.80
C GLN A 404 3.29 -8.55 27.94
N LEU A 405 3.26 -9.38 26.91
CA LEU A 405 2.59 -10.68 26.94
C LEU A 405 3.22 -11.63 27.96
N ARG A 406 4.56 -11.67 28.06
CA ARG A 406 5.26 -12.45 29.07
C ARG A 406 4.93 -11.99 30.49
N GLN A 407 4.90 -10.68 30.73
CA GLN A 407 4.50 -10.10 32.02
C GLN A 407 3.05 -10.42 32.40
N ALA A 408 2.18 -10.63 31.41
CA ALA A 408 0.81 -11.08 31.63
C ALA A 408 0.68 -12.60 31.87
N GLY A 409 1.79 -13.36 31.70
CA GLY A 409 1.86 -14.80 31.95
C GLY A 409 1.77 -15.67 30.70
N PHE A 410 1.84 -15.12 29.50
CA PHE A 410 1.94 -15.91 28.26
C PHE A 410 3.40 -16.28 27.98
N ASP A 411 3.66 -17.51 27.56
CA ASP A 411 4.98 -17.93 27.09
C ASP A 411 5.18 -17.41 25.65
N ALA A 412 5.49 -16.11 25.55
CA ALA A 412 5.52 -15.38 24.30
C ALA A 412 6.93 -15.24 23.73
N GLY A 413 7.02 -15.29 22.41
CA GLY A 413 8.21 -15.03 21.63
C GLY A 413 7.82 -14.58 20.21
N PHE A 414 8.82 -14.29 19.38
CA PHE A 414 8.58 -13.94 17.98
C PHE A 414 9.59 -14.61 17.06
N ARG A 415 9.24 -14.66 15.77
CA ARG A 415 10.05 -15.24 14.70
C ARG A 415 10.08 -14.28 13.52
N SER A 416 11.27 -13.92 13.07
CA SER A 416 11.49 -13.12 11.85
C SER A 416 12.32 -13.93 10.87
N THR A 417 11.66 -14.65 9.98
CA THR A 417 12.28 -15.53 8.98
C THR A 417 11.82 -15.14 7.57
N SER A 418 12.60 -15.51 6.56
CA SER A 418 12.29 -15.20 5.15
C SER A 418 10.99 -15.85 4.64
N ASP A 419 10.49 -16.90 5.33
CA ASP A 419 9.26 -17.60 5.03
C ASP A 419 8.03 -17.08 5.79
N ALA A 420 8.13 -15.94 6.48
CA ALA A 420 7.05 -15.38 7.31
C ALA A 420 5.74 -15.25 6.53
N TYR A 421 5.76 -14.70 5.31
CA TYR A 421 4.57 -14.60 4.47
C TYR A 421 3.95 -15.96 4.16
N THR A 422 4.75 -16.94 3.79
CA THR A 422 4.29 -18.31 3.50
C THR A 422 3.66 -18.95 4.73
N ARG A 423 4.25 -18.76 5.91
CA ARG A 423 3.72 -19.26 7.18
C ARG A 423 2.38 -18.63 7.55
N MET A 424 2.25 -17.30 7.38
CA MET A 424 0.98 -16.57 7.58
C MET A 424 -0.08 -17.05 6.57
N SER A 425 0.27 -17.09 5.30
CA SER A 425 -0.63 -17.50 4.22
C SER A 425 -1.13 -18.93 4.38
N SER A 426 -0.27 -19.87 4.76
CA SER A 426 -0.64 -21.28 4.99
C SER A 426 -1.33 -21.54 6.33
N GLY A 427 -1.34 -20.57 7.26
CA GLY A 427 -1.90 -20.73 8.61
C GLY A 427 -0.99 -21.44 9.61
N HIS A 428 0.26 -21.72 9.25
CA HIS A 428 1.25 -22.26 10.19
C HIS A 428 1.76 -21.20 11.18
N ALA A 429 1.63 -19.92 10.87
CA ALA A 429 1.75 -18.84 11.83
C ALA A 429 0.43 -18.74 12.60
N GLN A 430 0.40 -19.28 13.82
CA GLN A 430 -0.80 -19.22 14.67
C GLN A 430 -1.07 -17.81 15.21
N ALA A 431 -0.01 -17.02 15.44
CA ALA A 431 -0.06 -15.59 15.74
C ALA A 431 0.93 -14.85 14.83
N PHE A 432 0.57 -13.65 14.40
CA PHE A 432 1.39 -12.88 13.46
C PHE A 432 1.09 -11.38 13.55
N ILE A 433 2.04 -10.55 13.14
CA ILE A 433 1.82 -9.13 12.91
C ILE A 433 1.58 -8.92 11.41
N PHE A 434 0.45 -8.32 11.07
CA PHE A 434 0.10 -8.02 9.69
C PHE A 434 -0.74 -6.75 9.58
N GLY A 435 -0.75 -6.15 8.39
CA GLY A 435 -1.50 -4.93 8.10
C GLY A 435 -2.86 -5.19 7.47
N HIS A 436 -3.70 -4.16 7.49
CA HIS A 436 -5.07 -4.17 6.97
C HIS A 436 -5.20 -3.18 5.80
N GLY A 437 -4.46 -3.44 4.72
CA GLY A 437 -4.50 -2.56 3.55
C GLY A 437 -5.87 -2.47 2.88
N GLY A 438 -6.09 -1.40 2.15
CA GLY A 438 -7.20 -1.24 1.22
C GLY A 438 -8.24 -0.19 1.59
N SER A 439 -8.53 0.08 2.86
CA SER A 439 -9.48 1.12 3.25
C SER A 439 -8.81 2.48 3.28
N VAL A 440 -9.00 3.25 2.23
CA VAL A 440 -8.49 4.63 2.10
C VAL A 440 -9.61 5.65 1.86
N ARG A 441 -10.78 5.20 1.44
CA ARG A 441 -11.93 6.01 1.08
C ARG A 441 -13.21 5.59 1.81
N ASP A 442 -13.39 4.30 2.02
CA ASP A 442 -14.50 3.71 2.75
C ASP A 442 -14.06 2.41 3.47
N PRO A 443 -14.79 1.94 4.49
CA PRO A 443 -14.34 0.85 5.36
C PRO A 443 -14.49 -0.56 4.76
N TYR A 444 -15.13 -0.72 3.61
CA TYR A 444 -15.44 -2.03 3.04
C TYR A 444 -14.20 -2.90 2.83
N PHE A 445 -13.13 -2.34 2.26
CA PHE A 445 -11.95 -3.12 1.87
C PHE A 445 -11.23 -3.77 3.05
N THR A 446 -11.19 -3.13 4.22
CA THR A 446 -10.62 -3.72 5.43
C THR A 446 -11.54 -4.82 5.99
N LEU A 447 -12.85 -4.56 6.10
CA LEU A 447 -13.79 -5.55 6.63
C LEU A 447 -13.89 -6.79 5.73
N ARG A 448 -13.81 -6.61 4.40
CA ARG A 448 -13.76 -7.71 3.43
C ARG A 448 -12.65 -8.73 3.73
N LEU A 449 -11.52 -8.30 4.30
CA LEU A 449 -10.41 -9.20 4.62
C LEU A 449 -10.79 -10.31 5.61
N TYR A 450 -11.84 -10.10 6.41
CA TYR A 450 -12.33 -11.05 7.42
C TYR A 450 -13.50 -11.91 6.93
N HIS A 451 -13.92 -11.78 5.67
CA HIS A 451 -15.02 -12.54 5.11
C HIS A 451 -14.67 -14.02 4.99
N SER A 452 -15.61 -14.90 5.36
CA SER A 452 -15.43 -16.36 5.40
C SER A 452 -15.06 -16.98 4.05
N GLN A 453 -15.33 -16.30 2.91
CA GLN A 453 -14.97 -16.77 1.57
C GLN A 453 -13.46 -17.01 1.40
N PHE A 454 -12.62 -16.33 2.17
CA PHE A 454 -11.16 -16.46 2.11
C PHE A 454 -10.60 -17.49 3.09
N VAL A 455 -11.45 -18.13 3.88
CA VAL A 455 -11.01 -19.11 4.86
C VAL A 455 -10.64 -20.41 4.17
N GLN A 456 -9.43 -20.88 4.43
CA GLN A 456 -8.92 -22.16 3.98
C GLN A 456 -8.44 -22.95 5.21
N PRO A 457 -8.46 -24.29 5.15
CA PRO A 457 -7.84 -25.11 6.20
C PRO A 457 -6.38 -24.75 6.43
N THR A 458 -5.88 -24.91 7.65
CA THR A 458 -4.45 -24.80 7.94
C THR A 458 -3.67 -25.75 7.01
N GLY A 459 -2.61 -25.22 6.41
CA GLY A 459 -1.81 -25.89 5.38
C GLY A 459 -2.15 -25.45 3.94
N THR A 460 -3.34 -24.87 3.71
CA THR A 460 -3.73 -24.34 2.40
C THR A 460 -3.54 -22.84 2.33
N PRO A 461 -2.79 -22.31 1.37
CA PRO A 461 -2.56 -20.86 1.25
C PRO A 461 -3.85 -20.07 1.02
N THR A 462 -3.91 -18.88 1.63
CA THR A 462 -4.98 -17.91 1.40
C THR A 462 -4.37 -16.50 1.39
N PRO A 463 -4.95 -15.53 0.65
CA PRO A 463 -4.43 -14.16 0.62
C PRO A 463 -4.69 -13.39 1.90
N TYR A 464 -5.67 -13.80 2.73
CA TYR A 464 -6.04 -13.15 3.99
C TYR A 464 -5.97 -14.17 5.13
N PHE A 465 -5.20 -13.89 6.16
CA PHE A 465 -4.61 -14.90 7.03
C PHE A 465 -5.41 -15.25 8.28
N TRP A 466 -6.42 -14.44 8.64
CA TRP A 466 -7.11 -14.55 9.93
C TRP A 466 -7.98 -15.78 10.10
N ARG A 467 -8.49 -16.38 9.02
CA ARG A 467 -9.28 -17.61 9.02
C ARG A 467 -10.45 -17.59 10.02
N TRP A 468 -11.06 -16.43 10.16
CA TRP A 468 -12.23 -16.24 10.98
C TRP A 468 -13.50 -16.41 10.15
N GLN A 469 -14.56 -16.99 10.78
CA GLN A 469 -15.82 -17.25 10.11
C GLN A 469 -16.97 -16.72 10.95
N ASN A 470 -17.86 -15.94 10.34
CA ASN A 470 -19.10 -15.46 10.95
C ASN A 470 -20.13 -15.11 9.87
N ALA A 471 -21.21 -15.89 9.79
CA ALA A 471 -22.22 -15.75 8.74
C ALA A 471 -22.99 -14.41 8.79
N GLU A 472 -23.20 -13.83 9.97
CA GLU A 472 -23.84 -12.52 10.10
C GLU A 472 -22.92 -11.41 9.60
N PHE A 473 -21.65 -11.46 9.97
CA PHE A 473 -20.65 -10.53 9.46
C PHE A 473 -20.53 -10.60 7.94
N ASP A 474 -20.46 -11.82 7.39
CA ASP A 474 -20.38 -12.04 5.94
C ASP A 474 -21.56 -11.38 5.21
N ARG A 475 -22.78 -11.59 5.70
CA ARG A 475 -23.98 -10.99 5.12
C ARG A 475 -23.90 -9.45 5.10
N ILE A 476 -23.46 -8.85 6.21
CA ILE A 476 -23.34 -7.38 6.31
C ILE A 476 -22.27 -6.86 5.34
N VAL A 477 -21.12 -7.51 5.29
CA VAL A 477 -20.02 -7.11 4.39
C VAL A 477 -20.41 -7.29 2.91
N ASP A 478 -21.17 -8.33 2.56
CA ASP A 478 -21.70 -8.50 1.21
C ASP A 478 -22.64 -7.35 0.81
N GLU A 479 -23.49 -6.88 1.72
CA GLU A 479 -24.34 -5.69 1.48
C GLU A 479 -23.49 -4.42 1.36
N MET A 480 -22.45 -4.24 2.20
CA MET A 480 -21.52 -3.13 2.06
C MET A 480 -20.84 -3.12 0.69
N GLY A 481 -20.49 -4.30 0.17
CA GLY A 481 -19.85 -4.43 -1.15
C GLY A 481 -20.71 -3.95 -2.32
N LYS A 482 -22.02 -4.04 -2.20
CA LYS A 482 -23.03 -3.59 -3.19
C LYS A 482 -23.45 -2.14 -3.00
N THR A 483 -23.22 -1.57 -1.80
CA THR A 483 -23.64 -0.21 -1.44
C THR A 483 -22.63 0.81 -1.96
N ASP A 484 -23.12 1.84 -2.64
CA ASP A 484 -22.28 2.96 -3.11
C ASP A 484 -21.64 3.67 -1.91
N PRO A 485 -20.34 3.99 -1.93
CA PRO A 485 -19.69 4.76 -0.87
C PRO A 485 -20.34 6.13 -0.57
N ALA A 486 -21.07 6.70 -1.51
CA ALA A 486 -21.84 7.94 -1.32
C ALA A 486 -23.19 7.70 -0.60
N ASP A 487 -23.66 6.46 -0.50
CA ASP A 487 -24.92 6.13 0.16
C ASP A 487 -24.73 6.17 1.69
N PRO A 488 -25.55 6.95 2.43
CA PRO A 488 -25.48 7.01 3.88
C PRO A 488 -25.76 5.67 4.59
N GLU A 489 -26.40 4.71 3.92
CA GLU A 489 -26.62 3.35 4.42
C GLU A 489 -25.29 2.63 4.71
N LEU A 490 -24.22 2.95 3.99
CA LEU A 490 -22.91 2.34 4.22
C LEU A 490 -22.40 2.57 5.65
N ALA A 491 -22.66 3.75 6.24
CA ALA A 491 -22.27 4.03 7.62
C ALA A 491 -23.03 3.16 8.64
N ALA A 492 -24.30 2.89 8.38
CA ALA A 492 -25.11 2.00 9.22
C ALA A 492 -24.64 0.54 9.14
N LEU A 493 -24.36 0.06 7.92
CA LEU A 493 -23.80 -1.28 7.70
C LEU A 493 -22.42 -1.43 8.34
N PHE A 494 -21.56 -0.41 8.25
CA PHE A 494 -20.27 -0.40 8.93
C PHE A 494 -20.40 -0.55 10.45
N HIS A 495 -21.31 0.21 11.06
CA HIS A 495 -21.58 0.09 12.50
C HIS A 495 -22.08 -1.31 12.88
N GLN A 496 -23.00 -1.90 12.10
CA GLN A 496 -23.47 -3.27 12.29
C GLN A 496 -22.32 -4.29 12.18
N ALA A 497 -21.46 -4.14 11.19
CA ALA A 497 -20.31 -5.04 11.01
C ALA A 497 -19.33 -4.97 12.19
N LEU A 498 -19.07 -3.77 12.72
CA LEU A 498 -18.22 -3.60 13.91
C LEU A 498 -18.86 -4.16 15.18
N ASP A 499 -20.19 -4.08 15.33
CA ASP A 499 -20.89 -4.67 16.48
C ASP A 499 -20.80 -6.21 16.51
N VAL A 500 -20.52 -6.84 15.36
CA VAL A 500 -20.17 -8.26 15.28
C VAL A 500 -18.66 -8.49 15.43
N TRP A 501 -17.82 -7.65 14.80
CA TRP A 501 -16.37 -7.83 14.76
C TRP A 501 -15.72 -7.61 16.13
N LEU A 502 -16.09 -6.54 16.84
CA LEU A 502 -15.47 -6.14 18.11
C LEU A 502 -15.60 -7.19 19.23
N PRO A 503 -16.79 -7.78 19.52
CA PRO A 503 -16.89 -8.82 20.55
C PRO A 503 -16.11 -10.08 20.18
N ASN A 504 -15.94 -10.37 18.90
CA ASN A 504 -15.18 -11.51 18.41
C ASN A 504 -13.67 -11.24 18.31
N LEU A 505 -13.27 -10.00 18.08
CA LEU A 505 -11.88 -9.51 17.98
C LEU A 505 -10.96 -10.49 17.21
N PRO A 506 -11.24 -10.78 15.93
CA PRO A 506 -10.46 -11.77 15.17
C PRO A 506 -9.00 -11.37 14.93
N ALA A 507 -8.68 -10.10 15.16
CA ALA A 507 -7.33 -9.55 15.29
C ALA A 507 -7.35 -8.44 16.34
N VAL A 508 -6.21 -8.19 16.97
CA VAL A 508 -6.04 -7.12 17.97
C VAL A 508 -5.36 -5.93 17.30
N PRO A 509 -6.06 -4.81 17.04
CA PRO A 509 -5.45 -3.60 16.48
C PRO A 509 -4.34 -3.07 17.40
N LEU A 510 -3.22 -2.65 16.82
CA LEU A 510 -2.06 -2.18 17.57
C LEU A 510 -1.70 -0.74 17.22
N LEU A 511 -1.21 -0.50 16.01
CA LEU A 511 -0.53 0.72 15.63
C LEU A 511 -0.97 1.21 14.24
N GLN A 512 -0.99 2.53 14.05
CA GLN A 512 -0.92 3.14 12.75
C GLN A 512 0.48 2.90 12.16
N PHE A 513 0.58 2.74 10.85
CA PHE A 513 1.85 2.53 10.18
C PHE A 513 2.30 3.82 9.49
N TYR A 514 3.52 4.28 9.81
CA TYR A 514 4.12 5.45 9.19
C TYR A 514 5.36 5.06 8.39
N HIS A 515 5.42 5.51 7.15
CA HIS A 515 6.64 5.42 6.35
C HIS A 515 7.52 6.62 6.63
N ARG A 516 8.60 6.38 7.37
CA ARG A 516 9.59 7.39 7.76
C ARG A 516 10.61 7.57 6.65
N ILE A 517 10.40 8.60 5.85
CA ILE A 517 11.15 8.87 4.63
C ILE A 517 11.80 10.24 4.74
N PRO A 518 13.16 10.31 4.73
CA PRO A 518 13.85 11.58 4.66
C PRO A 518 13.76 12.17 3.24
N HIS A 519 13.49 13.48 3.17
CA HIS A 519 13.45 14.26 1.93
C HIS A 519 14.65 15.20 1.89
N ASN A 520 15.44 15.16 0.83
CA ASN A 520 16.61 16.02 0.69
C ASN A 520 16.27 17.29 -0.10
N GLN A 521 16.37 18.44 0.58
CA GLN A 521 16.10 19.76 0.00
C GLN A 521 17.32 20.39 -0.69
N THR A 522 18.43 19.68 -0.83
CA THR A 522 19.65 20.20 -1.49
C THR A 522 19.37 20.60 -2.92
N TYR A 523 18.61 19.75 -3.67
CA TYR A 523 18.33 19.97 -5.10
C TYR A 523 16.85 20.21 -5.36
N TRP A 524 15.95 19.72 -4.48
CA TRP A 524 14.50 19.74 -4.68
C TRP A 524 13.78 20.34 -3.49
N LYS A 525 12.73 21.11 -3.76
CA LYS A 525 11.78 21.65 -2.78
C LYS A 525 10.35 21.30 -3.18
N ASN A 526 9.37 21.75 -2.41
CA ASN A 526 7.96 21.41 -2.55
C ASN A 526 7.69 19.91 -2.38
N TRP A 527 8.44 19.29 -1.47
CA TRP A 527 8.12 17.95 -1.04
C TRP A 527 6.74 17.91 -0.38
N PRO A 528 5.95 16.84 -0.61
CA PRO A 528 4.70 16.68 0.13
C PRO A 528 4.96 16.62 1.63
N SER A 529 4.05 17.19 2.39
CA SER A 529 4.14 17.28 3.85
C SER A 529 2.77 17.28 4.50
N ALA A 530 2.72 17.17 5.83
CA ALA A 530 1.48 17.28 6.59
C ALA A 530 0.75 18.62 6.34
N GLU A 531 1.49 19.70 6.08
CA GLU A 531 0.92 21.01 5.75
C GLU A 531 0.55 21.18 4.29
N ASN A 532 1.19 20.41 3.38
CA ASN A 532 0.91 20.43 1.95
C ASN A 532 0.80 19.00 1.40
N PRO A 533 -0.25 18.27 1.78
CA PRO A 533 -0.38 16.85 1.49
C PRO A 533 -0.97 16.59 0.09
N TYR A 534 -0.34 17.11 -0.96
CA TYR A 534 -0.85 16.96 -2.33
C TYR A 534 -0.72 15.52 -2.86
N ILE A 535 0.18 14.71 -2.28
CA ILE A 535 0.29 13.25 -2.38
C ILE A 535 1.23 12.75 -1.27
N ASN A 536 1.44 11.45 -1.11
CA ASN A 536 2.51 10.92 -0.27
C ASN A 536 3.85 10.88 -1.02
N THR A 537 4.94 10.65 -0.29
CA THR A 537 6.31 10.69 -0.81
C THR A 537 6.85 9.34 -1.27
N ALA A 538 6.01 8.31 -1.31
CA ALA A 538 6.44 6.96 -1.70
C ALA A 538 6.71 6.86 -3.20
N TYR A 539 7.96 6.65 -3.57
CA TYR A 539 8.35 6.41 -4.96
C TYR A 539 7.93 5.02 -5.47
N TRP A 540 7.50 4.12 -4.59
CA TRP A 540 7.00 2.78 -4.95
C TRP A 540 5.49 2.71 -5.13
N HIS A 541 4.73 3.73 -4.73
CA HIS A 541 3.28 3.76 -4.93
C HIS A 541 2.90 4.19 -6.35
N LYS A 542 1.71 3.82 -6.77
CA LYS A 542 1.15 4.15 -8.09
C LYS A 542 0.95 5.66 -8.32
N THR A 543 1.06 6.47 -7.27
CA THR A 543 0.92 7.93 -7.30
C THR A 543 2.25 8.67 -7.42
N PHE A 544 3.37 7.98 -7.57
CA PHE A 544 4.71 8.59 -7.63
C PHE A 544 4.86 9.65 -8.72
N MET A 545 4.16 9.49 -9.84
CA MET A 545 4.16 10.49 -10.90
C MET A 545 3.75 11.88 -10.39
N LEU A 546 2.76 11.96 -9.47
CA LEU A 546 2.32 13.23 -8.89
C LEU A 546 3.40 13.90 -8.02
N LEU A 547 4.23 13.11 -7.34
CA LEU A 547 5.40 13.63 -6.64
C LEU A 547 6.38 14.27 -7.62
N LEU A 548 6.74 13.57 -8.70
CA LEU A 548 7.65 14.09 -9.72
C LEU A 548 7.13 15.37 -10.39
N LEU A 549 5.82 15.45 -10.62
CA LEU A 549 5.17 16.64 -11.17
C LEU A 549 5.14 17.83 -10.18
N GLY A 550 5.15 17.55 -8.88
CA GLY A 550 5.06 18.56 -7.83
C GLY A 550 6.43 19.11 -7.37
N LEU A 551 7.52 18.40 -7.61
CA LEU A 551 8.85 18.83 -7.18
C LEU A 551 9.32 20.07 -7.97
N GLU A 552 9.93 20.99 -7.24
CA GLU A 552 10.51 22.23 -7.76
C GLU A 552 12.01 22.27 -7.49
N PRO A 553 12.85 22.85 -8.38
CA PRO A 553 14.27 23.04 -8.10
C PRO A 553 14.51 23.92 -6.87
N ALA A 554 15.46 23.55 -6.04
CA ALA A 554 15.90 24.40 -4.91
C ALA A 554 16.58 25.66 -5.47
N GLN A 555 16.10 26.85 -5.10
CA GLN A 555 16.70 28.12 -5.52
C GLN A 555 18.06 28.33 -4.85
N GLY A 556 19.08 28.78 -5.60
CA GLY A 556 20.36 29.25 -5.09
C GLY A 556 21.59 28.46 -5.46
N ARG A 557 21.49 27.28 -6.10
CA ARG A 557 22.67 26.52 -6.58
C ARG A 557 22.80 26.40 -8.11
N ALA A 558 21.85 26.90 -8.87
CA ALA A 558 21.93 26.91 -10.33
C ALA A 558 23.05 27.81 -10.90
N GLU A 559 23.48 28.82 -10.14
CA GLU A 559 24.51 29.80 -10.56
C GLU A 559 25.95 29.39 -10.18
N GLN A 560 26.17 28.41 -9.30
CA GLN A 560 27.52 28.04 -8.84
C GLN A 560 28.18 26.93 -9.65
N VAL A 561 27.48 26.26 -10.56
CA VAL A 561 28.03 25.16 -11.38
C VAL A 561 28.55 25.63 -12.75
N GLU A 562 28.20 26.86 -13.18
CA GLU A 562 28.75 27.43 -14.44
C GLU A 562 30.10 28.14 -14.27
N SER A 563 30.66 28.23 -13.06
CA SER A 563 31.90 28.95 -12.78
C SER A 563 33.06 28.11 -12.19
N SER A 564 33.02 26.78 -12.33
CA SER A 564 34.17 25.94 -11.91
C SER A 564 34.58 24.94 -12.97
#